data_15d6c6a85bdaba16ce24991ed0115171
#
_entry.id   15d6c6a85bdaba16ce24991ed0115171
#
_cell.length_a   1.000
_cell.length_b   1.000
_cell.length_c   1.000
_cell.angle_alpha   90.00
_cell.angle_beta   90.00
_cell.angle_gamma   90.00
#
_symmetry.space_group_name_H-M   'P 1'
#
loop_
_entity.id
_entity.type
_entity.pdbx_description
1 polymer ?
#
loop_
_entity_poly.entity_id
_entity_poly.type
_entity_poly.pdbx_seq_one_letter_code
_entity_poly.pdbx_strand_id
1 'polypeptide(L)'
;MILGATPVPAAPCAPCPLYADYRRLLDLAPALRVDVLGAVEAAPTRAQGWYSAVELAADPTALADALAGEEARIAAEHGKAPRPHVTASRLLHHYLWSVCVLIAGPWHLARRVPVIDGADLWMHAPTGDFALRPRAHSTLPGDDELRAELRASVVTHVEPLLTAFSGATRRGTRALWG
;
A
#
# COMPACT_ATOMS: atom_id res chain seq x y z
N MET A 1 -2.53 25.09 -48.98
CA MET A 1 -1.31 24.74 -48.25
C MET A 1 -1.57 25.01 -46.77
N ILE A 2 -1.98 23.94 -46.03
CA ILE A 2 -2.37 24.06 -44.62
C ILE A 2 -1.11 23.72 -43.81
N LEU A 3 -0.58 24.71 -43.12
CA LEU A 3 0.52 24.58 -42.18
C LEU A 3 0.04 23.75 -40.98
N GLY A 4 0.55 22.53 -40.87
CA GLY A 4 0.32 21.65 -39.72
C GLY A 4 0.91 22.28 -38.45
N ALA A 5 0.07 22.55 -37.47
CA ALA A 5 0.51 22.96 -36.16
C ALA A 5 1.26 21.78 -35.50
N THR A 6 2.54 21.97 -35.23
CA THR A 6 3.37 21.03 -34.45
C THR A 6 2.78 20.93 -33.04
N PRO A 7 2.47 19.73 -32.53
CA PRO A 7 1.98 19.60 -31.17
C PRO A 7 3.07 20.08 -30.19
N VAL A 8 2.73 21.07 -29.39
CA VAL A 8 3.57 21.51 -28.26
C VAL A 8 3.66 20.34 -27.27
N PRO A 9 4.87 19.86 -26.92
CA PRO A 9 5.00 18.81 -25.92
C PRO A 9 4.39 19.29 -24.60
N ALA A 10 3.48 18.50 -24.03
CA ALA A 10 2.90 18.78 -22.74
C ALA A 10 4.05 18.94 -21.71
N ALA A 11 4.05 20.06 -21.00
CA ALA A 11 5.01 20.27 -19.93
C ALA A 11 4.92 19.11 -18.93
N PRO A 12 6.06 18.57 -18.43
CA PRO A 12 6.04 17.51 -17.44
C PRO A 12 5.24 18.00 -16.23
N CYS A 13 4.22 17.22 -15.85
CA CYS A 13 3.42 17.51 -14.67
C CYS A 13 4.36 17.67 -13.46
N ALA A 14 4.23 18.73 -12.71
CA ALA A 14 5.07 18.97 -11.54
C ALA A 14 4.99 17.72 -10.62
N PRO A 15 6.12 17.23 -10.07
CA PRO A 15 6.10 16.04 -9.25
C PRO A 15 5.15 16.22 -8.06
N CYS A 16 4.28 15.24 -7.83
CA CYS A 16 3.35 15.27 -6.70
C CYS A 16 4.12 15.53 -5.39
N PRO A 17 3.73 16.52 -4.57
CA PRO A 17 4.45 16.88 -3.33
C PRO A 17 4.67 15.68 -2.38
N LEU A 18 3.82 14.65 -2.46
CA LEU A 18 3.96 13.42 -1.69
C LEU A 18 5.28 12.68 -1.94
N TYR A 19 5.94 12.84 -3.09
CA TYR A 19 7.23 12.19 -3.34
C TYR A 19 8.30 12.62 -2.33
N ALA A 20 8.37 13.91 -2.04
CA ALA A 20 9.31 14.43 -1.05
C ALA A 20 8.95 13.97 0.37
N ASP A 21 7.64 13.92 0.68
CA ASP A 21 7.15 13.47 1.98
C ASP A 21 7.47 11.98 2.18
N TYR A 22 7.26 11.12 1.17
CA TYR A 22 7.59 9.70 1.26
C TYR A 22 9.10 9.44 1.34
N ARG A 23 9.93 10.15 0.59
CA ARG A 23 11.39 10.04 0.74
C ARG A 23 11.83 10.32 2.17
N ARG A 24 11.34 11.44 2.74
CA ARG A 24 11.63 11.79 4.13
C ARG A 24 11.09 10.73 5.12
N LEU A 25 9.91 10.17 4.86
CA LEU A 25 9.33 9.12 5.67
C LEU A 25 10.20 7.86 5.67
N LEU A 26 10.70 7.44 4.50
CA LEU A 26 11.55 6.26 4.36
C LEU A 26 12.91 6.45 5.07
N ASP A 27 13.48 7.64 5.05
CA ASP A 27 14.67 7.97 5.82
C ASP A 27 14.45 7.83 7.34
N LEU A 28 13.24 8.17 7.83
CA LEU A 28 12.86 8.08 9.26
C LEU A 28 12.41 6.67 9.68
N ALA A 29 11.94 5.87 8.75
CA ALA A 29 11.38 4.53 8.99
C ALA A 29 12.06 3.48 8.10
N PRO A 30 13.35 3.16 8.30
CA PRO A 30 14.10 2.25 7.42
C PRO A 30 13.56 0.81 7.40
N ALA A 31 12.73 0.44 8.38
CA ALA A 31 12.04 -0.85 8.38
C ALA A 31 10.89 -0.90 7.35
N LEU A 32 10.41 0.25 6.89
CA LEU A 32 9.40 0.37 5.85
C LEU A 32 10.07 0.25 4.47
N ARG A 33 9.91 -0.91 3.83
CA ARG A 33 10.49 -1.18 2.51
C ARG A 33 9.45 -0.90 1.43
N VAL A 34 9.56 0.26 0.79
CA VAL A 34 8.60 0.75 -0.21
C VAL A 34 9.32 1.43 -1.36
N ASP A 35 9.01 1.02 -2.58
CA ASP A 35 9.39 1.73 -3.79
C ASP A 35 8.34 2.77 -4.14
N VAL A 36 8.72 4.04 -4.18
CA VAL A 36 7.81 5.14 -4.54
C VAL A 36 7.91 5.42 -6.03
N LEU A 37 6.93 4.93 -6.78
CA LEU A 37 6.92 4.96 -8.24
C LEU A 37 6.55 6.33 -8.80
N GLY A 38 7.24 6.76 -9.84
CA GLY A 38 6.89 7.94 -10.64
C GLY A 38 5.58 7.75 -11.43
N ALA A 39 4.97 8.86 -11.82
CA ALA A 39 3.68 8.85 -12.52
C ALA A 39 3.71 8.06 -13.86
N VAL A 40 4.87 8.00 -14.51
CA VAL A 40 5.09 7.34 -15.81
C VAL A 40 5.84 6.00 -15.69
N GLU A 41 6.26 5.60 -14.50
CA GLU A 41 6.89 4.30 -14.29
C GLU A 41 5.91 3.17 -14.54
N ALA A 42 6.40 2.05 -15.06
CA ALA A 42 5.57 0.86 -15.25
C ALA A 42 5.05 0.34 -13.90
N ALA A 43 3.80 -0.06 -13.85
CA ALA A 43 3.25 -0.73 -12.68
C ALA A 43 3.93 -2.09 -12.48
N PRO A 44 4.22 -2.49 -11.23
CA PRO A 44 4.64 -3.84 -10.93
C PRO A 44 3.60 -4.86 -11.40
N THR A 45 4.03 -6.05 -11.78
CA THR A 45 3.16 -7.05 -12.39
C THR A 45 3.06 -8.33 -11.55
N ARG A 46 1.94 -9.03 -11.71
CA ARG A 46 1.71 -10.35 -11.10
C ARG A 46 2.78 -11.38 -11.52
N ALA A 47 3.24 -11.32 -12.78
CA ALA A 47 4.31 -12.18 -13.26
C ALA A 47 5.64 -12.00 -12.51
N GLN A 48 5.83 -10.85 -11.88
CA GLN A 48 6.97 -10.53 -11.02
C GLN A 48 6.69 -10.79 -9.53
N GLY A 49 5.54 -11.38 -9.17
CA GLY A 49 5.16 -11.64 -7.79
C GLY A 49 4.50 -10.46 -7.05
N TRP A 50 4.13 -9.40 -7.77
CA TRP A 50 3.45 -8.24 -7.20
C TRP A 50 1.94 -8.34 -7.32
N TYR A 51 1.24 -8.01 -6.26
CA TYR A 51 -0.23 -7.97 -6.20
C TYR A 51 -0.67 -6.61 -5.67
N SER A 52 -1.61 -5.98 -6.36
CA SER A 52 -2.24 -4.75 -5.87
C SER A 52 -3.10 -5.01 -4.63
N ALA A 53 -3.36 -3.97 -3.84
CA ALA A 53 -4.24 -4.09 -2.69
C ALA A 53 -5.67 -4.54 -3.08
N VAL A 54 -6.13 -4.14 -4.26
CA VAL A 54 -7.42 -4.59 -4.82
C VAL A 54 -7.39 -6.09 -5.10
N GLU A 55 -6.32 -6.61 -5.72
CA GLU A 55 -6.18 -8.05 -5.99
C GLU A 55 -6.09 -8.84 -4.68
N LEU A 56 -5.32 -8.39 -3.69
CA LEU A 56 -5.22 -9.05 -2.38
C LEU A 56 -6.56 -9.12 -1.65
N ALA A 57 -7.42 -8.11 -1.84
CA ALA A 57 -8.74 -8.07 -1.21
C ALA A 57 -9.81 -8.89 -1.96
N ALA A 58 -9.69 -9.01 -3.30
CA ALA A 58 -10.76 -9.57 -4.14
C ALA A 58 -10.41 -10.93 -4.77
N ASP A 59 -9.13 -11.26 -4.95
CA ASP A 59 -8.68 -12.51 -5.57
C ASP A 59 -8.11 -13.48 -4.53
N PRO A 60 -8.81 -14.59 -4.21
CA PRO A 60 -8.32 -15.59 -3.27
C PRO A 60 -6.96 -16.19 -3.67
N THR A 61 -6.63 -16.23 -4.98
CA THR A 61 -5.34 -16.73 -5.46
C THR A 61 -4.22 -15.77 -5.10
N ALA A 62 -4.43 -14.46 -5.29
CA ALA A 62 -3.47 -13.42 -4.90
C ALA A 62 -3.18 -13.47 -3.40
N LEU A 63 -4.22 -13.61 -2.58
CA LEU A 63 -4.06 -13.77 -1.13
C LEU A 63 -3.33 -15.07 -0.76
N ALA A 64 -3.63 -16.17 -1.44
CA ALA A 64 -2.94 -17.45 -1.20
C ALA A 64 -1.44 -17.37 -1.53
N ASP A 65 -1.08 -16.73 -2.64
CA ASP A 65 0.32 -16.51 -3.02
C ASP A 65 1.05 -15.61 -2.02
N ALA A 66 0.40 -14.56 -1.52
CA ALA A 66 0.96 -13.71 -0.47
C ALA A 66 1.17 -14.46 0.85
N LEU A 67 0.22 -15.32 1.24
CA LEU A 67 0.35 -16.18 2.41
C LEU A 67 1.48 -17.20 2.25
N ALA A 68 1.62 -17.82 1.07
CA ALA A 68 2.72 -18.76 0.79
C ALA A 68 4.10 -18.04 0.87
N GLY A 69 4.20 -16.81 0.36
CA GLY A 69 5.41 -15.99 0.50
C GLY A 69 5.77 -15.71 1.97
N GLU A 70 4.79 -15.34 2.80
CA GLU A 70 5.01 -15.12 4.23
C GLU A 70 5.40 -16.42 4.96
N GLU A 71 4.76 -17.53 4.65
CA GLU A 71 5.11 -18.83 5.21
C GLU A 71 6.56 -19.19 4.91
N ALA A 72 7.00 -18.99 3.66
CA ALA A 72 8.38 -19.23 3.25
C ALA A 72 9.38 -18.33 4.01
N ARG A 73 9.05 -17.04 4.22
CA ARG A 73 9.88 -16.11 5.01
C ARG A 73 10.01 -16.56 6.46
N ILE A 74 8.90 -16.95 7.10
CA ILE A 74 8.91 -17.44 8.48
C ILE A 74 9.70 -18.74 8.57
N ALA A 75 9.52 -19.65 7.61
CA ALA A 75 10.26 -20.93 7.58
C ALA A 75 11.77 -20.72 7.41
N ALA A 76 12.17 -19.78 6.56
CA ALA A 76 13.59 -19.42 6.38
C ALA A 76 14.19 -18.79 7.65
N GLU A 77 13.43 -17.95 8.36
CA GLU A 77 13.88 -17.28 9.58
C GLU A 77 13.99 -18.23 10.78
N HIS A 78 13.03 -19.16 10.91
CA HIS A 78 12.87 -19.99 12.12
C HIS A 78 13.15 -21.49 11.90
N GLY A 79 13.49 -21.90 10.68
CA GLY A 79 13.81 -23.30 10.34
C GLY A 79 12.61 -24.25 10.27
N LYS A 80 11.37 -23.74 10.39
CA LYS A 80 10.14 -24.54 10.32
C LYS A 80 8.95 -23.74 9.81
N ALA A 81 8.05 -24.41 9.09
CA ALA A 81 6.80 -23.80 8.65
C ALA A 81 5.89 -23.48 9.85
N PRO A 82 5.29 -22.29 9.89
CA PRO A 82 4.34 -21.89 10.92
C PRO A 82 2.97 -22.55 10.71
N ARG A 83 2.09 -22.42 11.71
CA ARG A 83 0.67 -22.77 11.52
C ARG A 83 -0.01 -21.72 10.63
N PRO A 84 -0.96 -22.10 9.75
CA PRO A 84 -1.58 -21.19 8.77
C PRO A 84 -2.13 -19.88 9.37
N HIS A 85 -2.80 -19.94 10.54
CA HIS A 85 -3.32 -18.73 11.19
C HIS A 85 -2.22 -17.80 11.74
N VAL A 86 -1.03 -18.31 12.04
CA VAL A 86 0.14 -17.52 12.45
C VAL A 86 0.67 -16.76 11.24
N THR A 87 0.82 -17.46 10.10
CA THR A 87 1.18 -16.84 8.82
C THR A 87 0.22 -15.71 8.46
N ALA A 88 -1.08 -15.99 8.48
CA ALA A 88 -2.09 -15.01 8.14
C ALA A 88 -2.08 -13.78 9.08
N SER A 89 -1.94 -14.00 10.39
CA SER A 89 -1.87 -12.90 11.35
C SER A 89 -0.61 -12.06 11.19
N ARG A 90 0.53 -12.69 10.89
CA ARG A 90 1.80 -11.97 10.69
C ARG A 90 1.80 -11.17 9.39
N LEU A 91 1.30 -11.76 8.30
CA LEU A 91 1.13 -11.06 7.03
C LEU A 91 0.18 -9.86 7.17
N LEU A 92 -0.98 -10.06 7.79
CA LEU A 92 -1.93 -8.98 8.04
C LEU A 92 -1.32 -7.86 8.87
N HIS A 93 -0.61 -8.20 9.96
CA HIS A 93 0.06 -7.20 10.80
C HIS A 93 1.11 -6.41 10.01
N HIS A 94 1.95 -7.09 9.23
CA HIS A 94 2.95 -6.45 8.39
C HIS A 94 2.32 -5.50 7.37
N TYR A 95 1.26 -5.97 6.69
CA TYR A 95 0.51 -5.16 5.73
C TYR A 95 -0.10 -3.92 6.39
N LEU A 96 -0.85 -4.10 7.48
CA LEU A 96 -1.53 -3.01 8.16
C LEU A 96 -0.55 -1.98 8.72
N TRP A 97 0.55 -2.43 9.33
CA TRP A 97 1.59 -1.52 9.81
C TRP A 97 2.15 -0.66 8.68
N SER A 98 2.53 -1.28 7.57
CA SER A 98 3.10 -0.58 6.41
C SER A 98 2.13 0.45 5.84
N VAL A 99 0.87 0.06 5.61
CA VAL A 99 -0.15 0.93 5.04
C VAL A 99 -0.53 2.06 5.99
N CYS A 100 -0.68 1.80 7.28
CA CYS A 100 -0.96 2.85 8.25
C CYS A 100 0.19 3.88 8.30
N VAL A 101 1.44 3.45 8.20
CA VAL A 101 2.59 4.36 8.13
C VAL A 101 2.59 5.16 6.82
N LEU A 102 2.26 4.52 5.68
CA LEU A 102 2.15 5.21 4.39
C LEU A 102 1.03 6.25 4.36
N ILE A 103 -0.08 6.00 5.03
CA ILE A 103 -1.20 6.96 5.11
C ILE A 103 -0.92 8.06 6.14
N ALA A 104 -0.48 7.71 7.33
CA ALA A 104 -0.31 8.67 8.42
C ALA A 104 1.01 9.47 8.33
N GLY A 105 2.04 8.92 7.70
CA GLY A 105 3.36 9.56 7.59
C GLY A 105 3.33 10.94 6.93
N PRO A 106 2.80 11.10 5.71
CA PRO A 106 2.68 12.39 5.06
C PRO A 106 1.81 13.40 5.83
N TRP A 107 0.75 12.92 6.50
CA TRP A 107 -0.03 13.78 7.38
C TRP A 107 0.80 14.28 8.57
N HIS A 108 1.57 13.41 9.20
CA HIS A 108 2.42 13.80 10.33
C HIS A 108 3.53 14.77 9.91
N LEU A 109 4.17 14.50 8.76
CA LEU A 109 5.32 15.28 8.28
C LEU A 109 4.93 16.62 7.66
N ALA A 110 3.80 16.68 6.96
CA ALA A 110 3.46 17.79 6.07
C ALA A 110 1.96 18.17 6.06
N ARG A 111 1.15 17.62 6.97
CA ARG A 111 -0.30 17.85 7.03
C ARG A 111 -1.01 17.54 5.71
N ARG A 112 -0.57 16.51 5.00
CA ARG A 112 -1.17 16.01 3.77
C ARG A 112 -1.72 14.62 4.00
N VAL A 113 -3.00 14.41 3.73
CA VAL A 113 -3.59 13.07 3.75
C VAL A 113 -3.49 12.50 2.34
N PRO A 114 -2.66 11.46 2.10
CA PRO A 114 -2.54 10.87 0.77
C PRO A 114 -3.83 10.16 0.37
N VAL A 115 -4.22 10.31 -0.88
CA VAL A 115 -5.26 9.50 -1.50
C VAL A 115 -4.56 8.27 -2.09
N ILE A 116 -4.68 7.13 -1.43
CA ILE A 116 -4.11 5.86 -1.89
C ILE A 116 -5.21 5.03 -2.51
N ASP A 117 -5.18 4.90 -3.84
CA ASP A 117 -6.00 3.92 -4.54
C ASP A 117 -5.38 2.52 -4.31
N GLY A 118 -6.20 1.52 -4.01
CA GLY A 118 -5.74 0.15 -3.87
C GLY A 118 -5.11 -0.44 -5.14
N ALA A 119 -5.41 0.12 -6.31
CA ALA A 119 -4.78 -0.22 -7.58
C ALA A 119 -3.38 0.41 -7.76
N ASP A 120 -3.01 1.38 -6.93
CA ASP A 120 -1.72 2.07 -6.95
C ASP A 120 -0.83 1.73 -5.73
N LEU A 121 -1.21 0.73 -4.96
CA LEU A 121 -0.41 0.14 -3.89
C LEU A 121 -0.26 -1.36 -4.15
N TRP A 122 0.97 -1.83 -4.23
CA TRP A 122 1.31 -3.23 -4.47
C TRP A 122 2.14 -3.80 -3.34
N MET A 123 2.00 -5.10 -3.11
CA MET A 123 2.85 -5.88 -2.22
C MET A 123 3.52 -7.01 -3.01
N HIS A 124 4.81 -7.19 -2.82
CA HIS A 124 5.58 -8.29 -3.38
C HIS A 124 5.45 -9.52 -2.50
N ALA A 125 4.74 -10.54 -2.95
CA ALA A 125 4.46 -11.74 -2.17
C ALA A 125 5.73 -12.44 -1.63
N PRO A 126 6.81 -12.64 -2.42
CA PRO A 126 8.02 -13.29 -1.93
C PRO A 126 8.76 -12.55 -0.82
N THR A 127 8.88 -11.21 -0.89
CA THR A 127 9.70 -10.43 0.06
C THR A 127 8.89 -9.64 1.08
N GLY A 128 7.60 -9.39 0.81
CA GLY A 128 6.76 -8.49 1.61
C GLY A 128 7.04 -7.01 1.40
N ASP A 129 7.86 -6.64 0.43
CA ASP A 129 8.11 -5.24 0.08
C ASP A 129 6.87 -4.61 -0.57
N PHE A 130 6.81 -3.30 -0.55
CA PHE A 130 5.71 -2.56 -1.15
C PHE A 130 6.18 -1.70 -2.32
N ALA A 131 5.26 -1.38 -3.23
CA ALA A 131 5.41 -0.32 -4.20
C ALA A 131 4.17 0.57 -4.14
N LEU A 132 4.37 1.89 -4.21
CA LEU A 132 3.29 2.87 -4.11
C LEU A 132 3.44 3.92 -5.21
N ARG A 133 2.36 4.22 -5.91
CA ARG A 133 2.29 5.36 -6.82
C ARG A 133 1.40 6.46 -6.21
N PRO A 134 1.97 7.48 -5.59
CA PRO A 134 1.20 8.58 -5.04
C PRO A 134 0.64 9.46 -6.17
N ARG A 135 -0.68 9.68 -6.21
CA ARG A 135 -1.33 10.51 -7.24
C ARG A 135 -1.82 11.85 -6.70
N ALA A 136 -2.41 11.84 -5.53
CA ALA A 136 -3.08 13.00 -4.96
C ALA A 136 -3.05 12.98 -3.43
N HIS A 137 -3.33 14.13 -2.84
CA HIS A 137 -3.51 14.28 -1.41
C HIS A 137 -4.61 15.30 -1.12
N SER A 138 -5.27 15.15 0.02
CA SER A 138 -6.19 16.14 0.56
C SER A 138 -5.43 17.17 1.38
N THR A 139 -5.78 18.45 1.18
CA THR A 139 -5.34 19.58 1.99
C THR A 139 -6.59 20.28 2.51
N LEU A 140 -6.97 20.00 3.75
CA LEU A 140 -8.12 20.60 4.41
C LEU A 140 -7.65 21.65 5.42
N PRO A 141 -8.41 22.74 5.62
CA PRO A 141 -7.95 23.88 6.41
C PRO A 141 -7.87 23.59 7.92
N GLY A 142 -8.64 22.63 8.42
CA GLY A 142 -8.74 22.29 9.83
C GLY A 142 -8.11 20.94 10.19
N ASP A 143 -7.54 20.85 11.38
CA ASP A 143 -6.95 19.61 11.90
C ASP A 143 -8.01 18.50 12.10
N ASP A 144 -9.23 18.87 12.46
CA ASP A 144 -10.30 17.88 12.69
C ASP A 144 -10.82 17.30 11.38
N GLU A 145 -10.95 18.10 10.33
CA GLU A 145 -11.28 17.63 8.98
C GLU A 145 -10.18 16.73 8.42
N LEU A 146 -8.90 17.10 8.61
CA LEU A 146 -7.77 16.25 8.19
C LEU A 146 -7.74 14.92 8.95
N ARG A 147 -8.05 14.93 10.26
CA ARG A 147 -8.14 13.67 11.03
C ARG A 147 -9.30 12.80 10.59
N ALA A 148 -10.44 13.41 10.26
CA ALA A 148 -11.60 12.67 9.75
C ALA A 148 -11.26 12.03 8.39
N GLU A 149 -10.62 12.77 7.50
CA GLU A 149 -10.17 12.28 6.20
C GLU A 149 -9.12 11.16 6.34
N LEU A 150 -8.13 11.33 7.23
CA LEU A 150 -7.13 10.32 7.55
C LEU A 150 -7.79 9.02 8.02
N ARG A 151 -8.77 9.12 8.92
CA ARG A 151 -9.52 7.96 9.40
C ARG A 151 -10.31 7.30 8.28
N ALA A 152 -10.98 8.08 7.44
CA ALA A 152 -11.74 7.57 6.31
C ALA A 152 -10.82 6.85 5.31
N SER A 153 -9.65 7.41 4.98
CA SER A 153 -8.64 6.78 4.14
C SER A 153 -8.20 5.42 4.68
N VAL A 154 -7.88 5.34 5.97
CA VAL A 154 -7.48 4.07 6.61
C VAL A 154 -8.61 3.05 6.53
N VAL A 155 -9.84 3.42 6.93
CA VAL A 155 -10.99 2.51 6.93
C VAL A 155 -11.28 1.99 5.52
N THR A 156 -11.37 2.88 4.54
CA THR A 156 -11.67 2.52 3.15
C THR A 156 -10.64 1.56 2.57
N HIS A 157 -9.37 1.74 2.90
CA HIS A 157 -8.30 0.88 2.40
C HIS A 157 -8.24 -0.47 3.13
N VAL A 158 -8.44 -0.47 4.46
CA VAL A 158 -8.21 -1.64 5.32
C VAL A 158 -9.40 -2.59 5.35
N GLU A 159 -10.64 -2.10 5.32
CA GLU A 159 -11.84 -2.92 5.51
C GLU A 159 -11.99 -4.07 4.49
N PRO A 160 -11.74 -3.89 3.17
CA PRO A 160 -11.80 -4.98 2.20
C PRO A 160 -10.77 -6.08 2.52
N LEU A 161 -9.57 -5.70 2.95
CA LEU A 161 -8.50 -6.62 3.32
C LEU A 161 -8.83 -7.41 4.59
N LEU A 162 -9.35 -6.75 5.64
CA LEU A 162 -9.79 -7.47 6.84
C LEU A 162 -10.87 -8.51 6.51
N THR A 163 -11.75 -8.20 5.57
CA THR A 163 -12.75 -9.14 5.09
C THR A 163 -12.10 -10.35 4.41
N ALA A 164 -11.13 -10.14 3.50
CA ALA A 164 -10.40 -11.20 2.83
C ALA A 164 -9.60 -12.07 3.82
N PHE A 165 -8.95 -11.45 4.82
CA PHE A 165 -8.14 -12.16 5.81
C PHE A 165 -8.96 -12.87 6.90
N SER A 166 -10.26 -12.58 7.07
CA SER A 166 -11.08 -13.13 8.15
C SER A 166 -11.10 -14.67 8.16
N GLY A 167 -11.22 -15.29 6.98
CA GLY A 167 -11.18 -16.73 6.82
C GLY A 167 -9.80 -17.34 7.18
N ALA A 168 -8.72 -16.72 6.71
CA ALA A 168 -7.36 -17.19 6.92
C ALA A 168 -6.90 -17.05 8.38
N THR A 169 -7.32 -16.00 9.07
CA THR A 169 -7.00 -15.75 10.48
C THR A 169 -7.92 -16.51 11.45
N ARG A 170 -9.03 -17.08 10.95
CA ARG A 170 -10.11 -17.68 11.75
C ARG A 170 -10.73 -16.70 12.76
N ARG A 171 -10.75 -15.42 12.42
CA ARG A 171 -11.34 -14.34 13.22
C ARG A 171 -12.30 -13.53 12.37
N GLY A 172 -13.44 -13.15 12.94
CA GLY A 172 -14.36 -12.23 12.27
C GLY A 172 -13.74 -10.84 12.09
N THR A 173 -14.14 -10.13 11.05
CA THR A 173 -13.65 -8.78 10.69
C THR A 173 -13.66 -7.84 11.90
N ARG A 174 -14.74 -7.85 12.71
CA ARG A 174 -14.83 -7.02 13.92
C ARG A 174 -13.72 -7.29 14.94
N ALA A 175 -13.30 -8.56 15.10
CA ALA A 175 -12.21 -8.93 16.01
C ALA A 175 -10.82 -8.60 15.45
N LEU A 176 -10.70 -8.30 14.15
CA LEU A 176 -9.47 -7.84 13.51
C LEU A 176 -9.28 -6.32 13.60
N TRP A 177 -10.36 -5.58 13.87
CA TRP A 177 -10.29 -4.14 14.15
C TRP A 177 -9.80 -3.83 15.59
N GLY A 178 -9.78 -4.78 16.50
CA GLY A 178 -9.43 -4.64 17.93
C GLY A 178 -10.67 -4.49 18.77
#